data_cb7e9dd421d6878e7d72752461fc382c
#
_entry.id   cb7e9dd421d6878e7d72752461fc382c
#
_cell.length_a   1.000
_cell.length_b   1.000
_cell.length_c   1.000
_cell.angle_alpha   90.00
_cell.angle_beta   90.00
_cell.angle_gamma   90.00
#
_symmetry.space_group_name_H-M   'P 1'
#
loop_
_entity.id
_entity.type
_entity.pdbx_description
1 polymer ?
#
loop_
_entity_poly.entity_id
_entity_poly.type
_entity_poly.pdbx_seq_one_letter_code
_entity_poly.pdbx_strand_id
1 'polypeptide(L)'
;MVASQGVPFLWAGEEAFRDSGGGSGLSMDIDEFDTMEHPYQQLIVWDPDAEKIIGGYRYLLGTDIKLDEKGQPVLATAHMFHFSEKFIKEYLPFTIELGRSFIAPEYQSRQAGMKALFALDNLWDGLGALAIEKPDMKYFFGKMTMYPEYNRQARDLIQHFLFKHFEDKEKLVTPLDPLVIETDKAYMDSVLYADDFNEDYKLLNAEVRKHGVNIPPLVNSYMSLSPTMKMFGGGINHEFSEAEETCILITFDEIHEAKKERHIDSFIDEKVGLMKKRFPLFVENMGENLKGMIAHKREQVQARRADRVRKRKARRATRKQK
;
A
#
# COMPACT_ATOMS: atom_id res chain seq x y z
N MET A 1 -25.50 -4.70 -15.20
CA MET A 1 -25.92 -4.60 -13.78
C MET A 1 -24.71 -4.28 -12.89
N VAL A 2 -23.87 -3.33 -13.27
CA VAL A 2 -22.64 -2.95 -12.53
C VAL A 2 -22.87 -1.71 -11.63
N ALA A 3 -23.88 -0.90 -11.94
CA ALA A 3 -24.13 0.37 -11.22
C ALA A 3 -24.70 0.23 -9.79
N SER A 4 -25.27 -0.93 -9.40
CA SER A 4 -25.86 -1.10 -8.07
C SER A 4 -24.92 -1.64 -6.99
N GLN A 5 -23.73 -2.12 -7.36
CA GLN A 5 -22.76 -2.69 -6.41
C GLN A 5 -21.73 -1.67 -5.89
N GLY A 6 -21.54 -0.54 -6.58
CA GLY A 6 -20.64 0.51 -6.16
C GLY A 6 -21.15 1.36 -4.97
N VAL A 7 -22.46 1.56 -4.88
CA VAL A 7 -23.08 2.41 -3.86
C VAL A 7 -22.78 1.96 -2.41
N PRO A 8 -22.89 0.68 -2.04
CA PRO A 8 -22.52 0.23 -0.69
C PRO A 8 -21.06 0.47 -0.33
N PHE A 9 -20.14 0.34 -1.31
CA PHE A 9 -18.72 0.61 -1.11
C PHE A 9 -18.44 2.09 -0.80
N LEU A 10 -19.02 2.99 -1.60
CA LEU A 10 -18.87 4.44 -1.45
C LEU A 10 -19.46 4.95 -0.12
N TRP A 11 -20.57 4.35 0.32
CA TRP A 11 -21.16 4.66 1.63
C TRP A 11 -20.30 4.15 2.79
N ALA A 12 -19.83 2.92 2.74
CA ALA A 12 -18.95 2.35 3.77
C ALA A 12 -17.60 3.07 3.86
N GLY A 13 -17.08 3.55 2.72
CA GLY A 13 -15.88 4.38 2.66
C GLY A 13 -16.05 5.71 3.38
N GLU A 14 -17.11 6.46 3.08
CA GLU A 14 -17.39 7.76 3.72
C GLU A 14 -17.58 7.62 5.24
N GLU A 15 -18.29 6.58 5.70
CA GLU A 15 -18.45 6.31 7.13
C GLU A 15 -17.10 6.07 7.82
N ALA A 16 -16.24 5.23 7.21
CA ALA A 16 -14.92 4.93 7.76
C ALA A 16 -13.99 6.16 7.79
N PHE A 17 -14.03 7.01 6.76
CA PHE A 17 -13.23 8.24 6.69
C PHE A 17 -13.70 9.27 7.71
N ARG A 18 -15.02 9.46 7.84
CA ARG A 18 -15.60 10.40 8.82
C ARG A 18 -15.24 10.02 10.24
N ASP A 19 -15.29 8.75 10.61
CA ASP A 19 -14.90 8.26 11.91
C ASP A 19 -13.39 8.45 12.20
N SER A 20 -12.58 8.55 11.15
CA SER A 20 -11.14 8.80 11.24
C SER A 20 -10.75 10.28 11.20
N GLY A 21 -11.71 11.20 11.12
CA GLY A 21 -11.48 12.65 11.07
C GLY A 21 -11.39 13.21 9.64
N GLY A 22 -11.65 12.40 8.62
CA GLY A 22 -11.67 12.76 7.20
C GLY A 22 -13.07 12.74 6.60
N GLY A 23 -13.13 12.49 5.30
CA GLY A 23 -14.36 12.34 4.54
C GLY A 23 -14.71 13.56 3.69
N SER A 24 -15.56 13.35 2.69
CA SER A 24 -16.04 14.40 1.80
C SER A 24 -17.13 15.28 2.42
N GLY A 25 -17.70 14.88 3.56
CA GLY A 25 -18.85 15.50 4.20
C GLY A 25 -20.19 15.18 3.52
N LEU A 26 -20.17 14.35 2.47
CA LEU A 26 -21.36 13.89 1.76
C LEU A 26 -21.88 12.59 2.40
N SER A 27 -23.00 12.07 1.90
CA SER A 27 -23.53 10.77 2.32
C SER A 27 -22.78 9.58 1.69
N MET A 28 -22.05 9.83 0.61
CA MET A 28 -21.25 8.86 -0.13
C MET A 28 -19.96 9.53 -0.59
N ASP A 29 -18.88 8.78 -0.54
CA ASP A 29 -17.57 9.20 -1.03
C ASP A 29 -17.47 8.95 -2.55
N ILE A 30 -18.07 9.87 -3.33
CA ILE A 30 -18.12 9.85 -4.79
C ILE A 30 -17.50 11.12 -5.36
N ASP A 31 -16.69 10.98 -6.40
CA ASP A 31 -16.11 12.10 -7.15
C ASP A 31 -16.24 11.89 -8.68
N GLU A 32 -15.70 12.81 -9.47
CA GLU A 32 -15.72 12.74 -10.93
C GLU A 32 -15.01 11.51 -11.49
N PHE A 33 -14.00 10.99 -10.77
CA PHE A 33 -13.24 9.81 -11.18
C PHE A 33 -14.05 8.50 -11.07
N ASP A 34 -15.13 8.50 -10.30
CA ASP A 34 -16.05 7.36 -10.22
C ASP A 34 -17.05 7.32 -11.37
N THR A 35 -17.17 8.42 -12.15
CA THR A 35 -18.16 8.59 -13.23
C THR A 35 -17.55 8.86 -14.61
N MET A 36 -16.22 8.97 -14.71
CA MET A 36 -15.53 9.18 -15.98
C MET A 36 -15.64 7.96 -16.92
N GLU A 37 -15.18 8.09 -18.18
CA GLU A 37 -15.27 7.04 -19.20
C GLU A 37 -14.58 5.73 -18.78
N HIS A 38 -13.41 5.85 -18.12
CA HIS A 38 -12.70 4.73 -17.49
C HIS A 38 -12.67 4.97 -15.96
N PRO A 39 -13.76 4.60 -15.26
CA PRO A 39 -13.88 4.91 -13.85
C PRO A 39 -12.94 4.02 -13.01
N TYR A 40 -12.62 4.51 -11.82
CA TYR A 40 -11.92 3.67 -10.84
C TYR A 40 -12.72 2.41 -10.55
N GLN A 41 -12.00 1.31 -10.47
CA GLN A 41 -12.55 0.02 -10.06
C GLN A 41 -12.45 -0.12 -8.54
N GLN A 42 -13.33 -0.96 -7.96
CA GLN A 42 -13.41 -1.17 -6.52
C GLN A 42 -12.89 -2.57 -6.16
N LEU A 43 -11.86 -2.63 -5.32
CA LEU A 43 -11.41 -3.83 -4.67
C LEU A 43 -12.12 -3.91 -3.31
N ILE A 44 -12.98 -4.91 -3.13
CA ILE A 44 -13.86 -5.03 -1.97
C ILE A 44 -13.45 -6.23 -1.13
N VAL A 45 -13.33 -6.03 0.18
CA VAL A 45 -13.25 -7.10 1.17
C VAL A 45 -14.64 -7.32 1.75
N TRP A 46 -15.18 -8.52 1.53
CA TRP A 46 -16.55 -8.89 1.87
C TRP A 46 -16.60 -9.94 2.99
N ASP A 47 -17.39 -9.70 4.01
CA ASP A 47 -17.75 -10.69 5.04
C ASP A 47 -19.06 -11.39 4.63
N PRO A 48 -19.02 -12.65 4.19
CA PRO A 48 -20.22 -13.36 3.74
C PRO A 48 -21.18 -13.73 4.87
N ASP A 49 -20.68 -13.86 6.10
CA ASP A 49 -21.52 -14.21 7.27
C ASP A 49 -22.30 -12.99 7.79
N ALA A 50 -21.68 -11.81 7.73
CA ALA A 50 -22.31 -10.55 8.11
C ALA A 50 -23.02 -9.87 6.95
N GLU A 51 -22.82 -10.34 5.71
CA GLU A 51 -23.31 -9.72 4.46
C GLU A 51 -22.91 -8.24 4.35
N LYS A 52 -21.64 -7.92 4.69
CA LYS A 52 -21.13 -6.55 4.76
C LYS A 52 -19.79 -6.37 4.02
N ILE A 53 -19.58 -5.16 3.54
CA ILE A 53 -18.25 -4.68 3.11
C ILE A 53 -17.48 -4.28 4.36
N ILE A 54 -16.32 -4.89 4.57
CA ILE A 54 -15.46 -4.65 5.74
C ILE A 54 -14.22 -3.83 5.42
N GLY A 55 -13.98 -3.58 4.15
CA GLY A 55 -12.88 -2.73 3.70
C GLY A 55 -12.72 -2.74 2.19
N GLY A 56 -11.82 -1.92 1.70
CA GLY A 56 -11.52 -1.90 0.28
C GLY A 56 -10.52 -0.85 -0.15
N TYR A 57 -10.27 -0.86 -1.46
CA TYR A 57 -9.54 0.16 -2.21
C TYR A 57 -10.32 0.53 -3.46
N ARG A 58 -10.18 1.75 -3.95
CA ARG A 58 -10.39 2.00 -5.38
C ARG A 58 -9.05 1.95 -6.11
N TYR A 59 -9.06 1.55 -7.37
CA TYR A 59 -7.84 1.50 -8.17
C TYR A 59 -8.09 1.85 -9.63
N LEU A 60 -7.05 2.38 -10.28
CA LEU A 60 -7.03 2.66 -11.71
C LEU A 60 -5.72 2.12 -12.29
N LEU A 61 -5.81 1.49 -13.47
CA LEU A 61 -4.62 1.02 -14.19
C LEU A 61 -3.98 2.18 -14.94
N GLY A 62 -2.67 2.28 -14.90
CA GLY A 62 -1.92 3.31 -15.61
C GLY A 62 -2.14 3.32 -17.12
N THR A 63 -2.50 2.16 -17.71
CA THR A 63 -2.91 2.05 -19.12
C THR A 63 -4.23 2.74 -19.45
N ASP A 64 -5.08 2.95 -18.45
CA ASP A 64 -6.40 3.55 -18.62
C ASP A 64 -6.40 5.05 -18.26
N ILE A 65 -5.26 5.56 -17.74
CA ILE A 65 -5.08 6.96 -17.35
C ILE A 65 -4.81 7.79 -18.60
N LYS A 66 -5.68 8.78 -18.85
CA LYS A 66 -5.49 9.79 -19.89
C LYS A 66 -4.56 10.90 -19.41
N LEU A 67 -3.92 11.59 -20.33
CA LEU A 67 -3.19 12.83 -20.04
C LEU A 67 -4.05 14.03 -20.38
N ASP A 68 -3.95 15.08 -19.59
CA ASP A 68 -4.59 16.38 -19.86
C ASP A 68 -3.86 17.16 -20.96
N GLU A 69 -4.34 18.38 -21.25
CA GLU A 69 -3.75 19.27 -22.26
C GLU A 69 -2.31 19.71 -21.91
N LYS A 70 -1.92 19.61 -20.64
CA LYS A 70 -0.56 19.93 -20.16
C LYS A 70 0.35 18.69 -20.10
N GLY A 71 -0.15 17.54 -20.53
CA GLY A 71 0.56 16.27 -20.46
C GLY A 71 0.65 15.66 -19.06
N GLN A 72 -0.17 16.12 -18.11
CA GLN A 72 -0.25 15.54 -16.76
C GLN A 72 -1.32 14.44 -16.71
N PRO A 73 -1.14 13.40 -15.89
CA PRO A 73 -2.11 12.31 -15.79
C PRO A 73 -3.39 12.76 -15.10
N VAL A 74 -4.54 12.37 -15.68
CA VAL A 74 -5.86 12.63 -15.10
C VAL A 74 -6.18 11.50 -14.11
N LEU A 75 -5.88 11.72 -12.85
CA LEU A 75 -6.09 10.78 -11.75
C LEU A 75 -6.30 11.50 -10.42
N ALA A 76 -6.87 10.80 -9.44
CA ALA A 76 -7.27 11.39 -8.17
C ALA A 76 -6.11 11.97 -7.33
N THR A 77 -4.87 11.63 -7.65
CA THR A 77 -3.67 12.17 -6.98
C THR A 77 -3.13 13.44 -7.66
N ALA A 78 -3.56 13.72 -8.90
CA ALA A 78 -2.96 14.79 -9.73
C ALA A 78 -3.23 16.22 -9.21
N HIS A 79 -4.30 16.46 -8.45
CA HIS A 79 -4.56 17.78 -7.88
C HIS A 79 -3.53 18.19 -6.81
N MET A 80 -2.78 17.23 -6.26
CA MET A 80 -1.77 17.48 -5.21
C MET A 80 -0.33 17.35 -5.69
N PHE A 81 -0.09 16.66 -6.80
CA PHE A 81 1.26 16.29 -7.23
C PHE A 81 1.49 16.55 -8.71
N HIS A 82 2.70 16.97 -9.02
CA HIS A 82 3.21 17.06 -10.37
C HIS A 82 4.00 15.80 -10.73
N PHE A 83 3.78 15.28 -11.94
CA PHE A 83 4.41 14.06 -12.44
C PHE A 83 5.47 14.42 -13.49
N SER A 84 6.69 13.92 -13.31
CA SER A 84 7.76 14.13 -14.29
C SER A 84 7.49 13.38 -15.59
N GLU A 85 8.07 13.85 -16.69
CA GLU A 85 8.02 13.14 -17.98
C GLU A 85 8.51 11.70 -17.86
N LYS A 86 9.55 11.47 -17.05
CA LYS A 86 10.09 10.15 -16.79
C LYS A 86 9.06 9.24 -16.11
N PHE A 87 8.36 9.73 -15.08
CA PHE A 87 7.30 8.96 -14.43
C PHE A 87 6.20 8.61 -15.43
N ILE A 88 5.73 9.57 -16.21
CA ILE A 88 4.64 9.40 -17.16
C ILE A 88 5.00 8.36 -18.24
N LYS A 89 6.26 8.37 -18.74
CA LYS A 89 6.69 7.48 -19.83
C LYS A 89 7.13 6.09 -19.36
N GLU A 90 7.83 6.01 -18.22
CA GLU A 90 8.52 4.79 -17.79
C GLU A 90 7.82 4.04 -16.66
N TYR A 91 7.04 4.73 -15.83
CA TYR A 91 6.40 4.16 -14.65
C TYR A 91 4.89 4.05 -14.80
N LEU A 92 4.22 5.13 -15.20
CA LEU A 92 2.76 5.21 -15.24
C LEU A 92 2.10 4.05 -16.00
N PRO A 93 2.56 3.64 -17.22
CA PRO A 93 1.93 2.55 -17.96
C PRO A 93 1.96 1.19 -17.23
N PHE A 94 2.84 1.03 -16.25
CA PHE A 94 3.01 -0.21 -15.48
C PHE A 94 2.53 -0.06 -14.03
N THR A 95 1.77 0.99 -13.75
CA THR A 95 1.34 1.36 -12.38
C THR A 95 -0.12 1.02 -12.16
N ILE A 96 -0.44 0.55 -10.96
CA ILE A 96 -1.79 0.54 -10.41
C ILE A 96 -1.85 1.66 -9.38
N GLU A 97 -2.62 2.71 -9.67
CA GLU A 97 -2.91 3.72 -8.66
C GLU A 97 -3.97 3.21 -7.69
N LEU A 98 -3.71 3.40 -6.41
CA LEU A 98 -4.56 2.99 -5.29
C LEU A 98 -5.04 4.22 -4.54
N GLY A 99 -6.32 4.25 -4.23
CA GLY A 99 -6.92 5.31 -3.43
C GLY A 99 -8.02 4.78 -2.51
N ARG A 100 -8.54 5.67 -1.65
CA ARG A 100 -9.68 5.38 -0.76
C ARG A 100 -9.55 4.05 -0.02
N SER A 101 -8.38 3.83 0.57
CA SER A 101 -8.14 2.68 1.44
C SER A 101 -8.91 2.83 2.74
N PHE A 102 -9.78 1.89 3.05
CA PHE A 102 -10.50 1.89 4.31
C PHE A 102 -10.73 0.49 4.88
N ILE A 103 -10.95 0.45 6.19
CA ILE A 103 -11.54 -0.67 6.92
C ILE A 103 -12.75 -0.10 7.65
N ALA A 104 -13.88 -0.79 7.66
CA ALA A 104 -15.09 -0.34 8.33
C ALA A 104 -14.85 -0.15 9.84
N PRO A 105 -15.44 0.90 10.48
CA PRO A 105 -15.12 1.31 11.86
C PRO A 105 -15.25 0.18 12.88
N GLU A 106 -16.25 -0.66 12.75
CA GLU A 106 -16.45 -1.80 13.64
C GLU A 106 -15.32 -2.84 13.60
N TYR A 107 -14.51 -2.85 12.52
CA TYR A 107 -13.34 -3.71 12.35
C TYR A 107 -12.01 -3.01 12.65
N GLN A 108 -12.03 -1.71 12.98
CA GLN A 108 -10.82 -0.95 13.35
C GLN A 108 -10.54 -0.99 14.86
N SER A 109 -11.56 -1.21 15.68
CA SER A 109 -11.47 -1.10 17.12
C SER A 109 -10.66 -2.24 17.76
N ARG A 110 -10.02 -1.95 18.91
CA ARG A 110 -9.39 -3.00 19.73
C ARG A 110 -10.39 -4.06 20.21
N GLN A 111 -11.67 -3.72 20.28
CA GLN A 111 -12.76 -4.63 20.64
C GLN A 111 -13.07 -5.63 19.51
N ALA A 112 -12.78 -5.29 18.27
CA ALA A 112 -12.90 -6.20 17.14
C ALA A 112 -11.88 -7.36 17.21
N GLY A 113 -10.80 -7.22 17.99
CA GLY A 113 -9.84 -8.28 18.28
C GLY A 113 -9.24 -8.89 17.00
N MET A 114 -9.39 -10.21 16.86
CA MET A 114 -8.91 -10.95 15.67
C MET A 114 -9.55 -10.49 14.36
N LYS A 115 -10.81 -10.02 14.37
CA LYS A 115 -11.49 -9.55 13.15
C LYS A 115 -10.82 -8.35 12.52
N ALA A 116 -10.29 -7.41 13.31
CA ALA A 116 -9.53 -6.25 12.81
C ALA A 116 -8.26 -6.67 12.07
N LEU A 117 -7.53 -7.65 12.61
CA LEU A 117 -6.33 -8.20 11.97
C LEU A 117 -6.69 -8.91 10.65
N PHE A 118 -7.76 -9.69 10.63
CA PHE A 118 -8.22 -10.35 9.41
C PHE A 118 -8.70 -9.36 8.35
N ALA A 119 -9.37 -8.28 8.72
CA ALA A 119 -9.81 -7.27 7.76
C ALA A 119 -8.63 -6.63 7.01
N LEU A 120 -7.58 -6.24 7.74
CA LEU A 120 -6.37 -5.67 7.14
C LEU A 120 -5.60 -6.71 6.31
N ASP A 121 -5.47 -7.96 6.79
CA ASP A 121 -4.82 -9.03 6.05
C ASP A 121 -5.56 -9.34 4.73
N ASN A 122 -6.88 -9.46 4.76
CA ASN A 122 -7.68 -9.69 3.56
C ASN A 122 -7.58 -8.53 2.55
N LEU A 123 -7.41 -7.30 3.04
CA LEU A 123 -7.17 -6.16 2.18
C LEU A 123 -5.83 -6.30 1.42
N TRP A 124 -4.79 -6.78 2.09
CA TRP A 124 -3.50 -7.08 1.49
C TRP A 124 -3.54 -8.30 0.55
N ASP A 125 -4.31 -9.33 0.89
CA ASP A 125 -4.56 -10.48 0.01
C ASP A 125 -5.24 -10.03 -1.29
N GLY A 126 -6.18 -9.07 -1.20
CA GLY A 126 -6.81 -8.45 -2.37
C GLY A 126 -5.81 -7.71 -3.27
N LEU A 127 -4.84 -6.98 -2.71
CA LEU A 127 -3.78 -6.34 -3.49
C LEU A 127 -2.83 -7.38 -4.11
N GLY A 128 -2.52 -8.45 -3.40
CA GLY A 128 -1.76 -9.58 -3.93
C GLY A 128 -2.46 -10.25 -5.11
N ALA A 129 -3.78 -10.44 -5.00
CA ALA A 129 -4.62 -10.95 -6.08
C ALA A 129 -4.59 -10.03 -7.31
N LEU A 130 -4.72 -8.71 -7.09
CA LEU A 130 -4.69 -7.71 -8.15
C LEU A 130 -3.34 -7.72 -8.90
N ALA A 131 -2.22 -7.82 -8.18
CA ALA A 131 -0.89 -7.93 -8.79
C ALA A 131 -0.71 -9.18 -9.65
N ILE A 132 -1.39 -10.30 -9.30
CA ILE A 132 -1.37 -11.53 -10.10
C ILE A 132 -2.27 -11.41 -11.33
N GLU A 133 -3.47 -10.82 -11.17
CA GLU A 133 -4.45 -10.68 -12.26
C GLU A 133 -4.03 -9.66 -13.31
N LYS A 134 -3.12 -8.76 -12.97
CA LYS A 134 -2.57 -7.73 -13.85
C LYS A 134 -1.06 -7.92 -14.03
N PRO A 135 -0.61 -8.97 -14.73
CA PRO A 135 0.80 -9.38 -14.78
C PRO A 135 1.73 -8.36 -15.45
N ASP A 136 1.19 -7.45 -16.26
CA ASP A 136 1.95 -6.38 -16.91
C ASP A 136 2.24 -5.20 -15.96
N MET A 137 1.53 -5.10 -14.84
CA MET A 137 1.74 -4.07 -13.84
C MET A 137 2.94 -4.42 -12.95
N LYS A 138 3.69 -3.39 -12.55
CA LYS A 138 4.92 -3.53 -11.77
C LYS A 138 4.89 -2.75 -10.47
N TYR A 139 4.03 -1.74 -10.39
CA TYR A 139 4.05 -0.76 -9.31
C TYR A 139 2.67 -0.56 -8.70
N PHE A 140 2.63 -0.45 -7.37
CA PHE A 140 1.54 0.23 -6.68
C PHE A 140 1.97 1.67 -6.42
N PHE A 141 1.07 2.61 -6.68
CA PHE A 141 1.23 4.02 -6.45
C PHE A 141 0.03 4.53 -5.66
N GLY A 142 0.25 5.35 -4.66
CA GLY A 142 -0.85 5.87 -3.85
C GLY A 142 -0.36 6.82 -2.76
N LYS A 143 -1.28 7.17 -1.86
CA LYS A 143 -1.05 8.14 -0.80
C LYS A 143 -1.24 7.50 0.57
N MET A 144 -0.41 7.89 1.53
CA MET A 144 -0.58 7.62 2.95
C MET A 144 -1.14 8.88 3.62
N THR A 145 -2.26 8.74 4.32
CA THR A 145 -2.95 9.87 4.94
C THR A 145 -2.64 9.95 6.43
N MET A 146 -2.34 11.15 6.91
CA MET A 146 -2.35 11.53 8.32
C MET A 146 -3.27 12.74 8.49
N TYR A 147 -4.09 12.73 9.53
CA TYR A 147 -5.04 13.81 9.76
C TYR A 147 -4.43 14.95 10.59
N PRO A 148 -4.92 16.18 10.46
CA PRO A 148 -4.38 17.36 11.16
C PRO A 148 -4.33 17.24 12.68
N GLU A 149 -5.22 16.45 13.28
CA GLU A 149 -5.30 16.19 14.72
C GLU A 149 -4.15 15.30 15.23
N TYR A 150 -3.44 14.64 14.31
CA TYR A 150 -2.31 13.82 14.69
C TYR A 150 -1.17 14.68 15.26
N ASN A 151 -0.50 14.17 16.31
CA ASN A 151 0.55 14.93 16.98
C ASN A 151 1.61 15.43 15.99
N ARG A 152 1.84 16.72 15.94
CA ARG A 152 2.68 17.39 14.94
C ARG A 152 4.13 16.90 14.96
N GLN A 153 4.74 16.78 16.15
CA GLN A 153 6.13 16.32 16.28
C GLN A 153 6.27 14.85 15.87
N ALA A 154 5.29 14.01 16.22
CA ALA A 154 5.27 12.61 15.80
C ALA A 154 5.11 12.50 14.27
N ARG A 155 4.27 13.34 13.64
CA ARG A 155 4.12 13.44 12.19
C ARG A 155 5.44 13.82 11.52
N ASP A 156 6.10 14.84 12.02
CA ASP A 156 7.36 15.33 11.47
C ASP A 156 8.47 14.28 11.57
N LEU A 157 8.55 13.56 12.68
CA LEU A 157 9.48 12.44 12.86
C LEU A 157 9.21 11.31 11.85
N ILE A 158 7.93 10.97 11.58
CA ILE A 158 7.56 9.98 10.57
C ILE A 158 7.99 10.46 9.18
N GLN A 159 7.72 11.72 8.83
CA GLN A 159 8.13 12.31 7.56
C GLN A 159 9.65 12.30 7.41
N HIS A 160 10.38 12.69 8.47
CA HIS A 160 11.85 12.68 8.47
C HIS A 160 12.42 11.26 8.28
N PHE A 161 11.83 10.26 8.93
CA PHE A 161 12.19 8.86 8.74
C PHE A 161 11.94 8.39 7.30
N LEU A 162 10.79 8.76 6.71
CA LEU A 162 10.45 8.41 5.34
C LEU A 162 11.42 9.04 4.35
N PHE A 163 11.77 10.33 4.51
CA PHE A 163 12.78 10.98 3.70
C PHE A 163 14.15 10.31 3.84
N LYS A 164 14.58 10.01 5.05
CA LYS A 164 15.88 9.40 5.30
C LYS A 164 16.05 8.03 4.60
N HIS A 165 15.01 7.21 4.58
CA HIS A 165 15.11 5.82 4.14
C HIS A 165 14.52 5.56 2.75
N PHE A 166 13.62 6.43 2.25
CA PHE A 166 12.83 6.17 1.05
C PHE A 166 12.76 7.34 0.06
N GLU A 167 13.51 8.41 0.28
CA GLU A 167 13.49 9.57 -0.60
C GLU A 167 13.70 9.19 -2.07
N ASP A 168 12.79 9.63 -2.95
CA ASP A 168 12.98 9.55 -4.39
C ASP A 168 13.96 10.62 -4.89
N LYS A 169 15.19 10.20 -5.14
CA LYS A 169 16.25 11.09 -5.64
C LYS A 169 16.07 11.52 -7.09
N GLU A 170 15.17 10.85 -7.82
CA GLU A 170 14.91 11.12 -9.23
C GLU A 170 13.85 12.20 -9.45
N LYS A 171 13.15 12.62 -8.39
CA LYS A 171 12.04 13.59 -8.45
C LYS A 171 10.98 13.20 -9.47
N LEU A 172 10.61 11.91 -9.46
CA LEU A 172 9.62 11.35 -10.37
C LEU A 172 8.24 11.98 -10.18
N VAL A 173 7.88 12.23 -8.92
CA VAL A 173 6.64 12.90 -8.51
C VAL A 173 6.99 13.91 -7.44
N THR A 174 6.38 15.10 -7.47
CA THR A 174 6.66 16.16 -6.49
C THR A 174 5.36 16.82 -6.02
N PRO A 175 5.20 17.11 -4.72
CA PRO A 175 4.01 17.81 -4.24
C PRO A 175 3.94 19.23 -4.80
N LEU A 176 2.73 19.68 -5.15
CA LEU A 176 2.47 21.05 -5.60
C LEU A 176 2.54 22.03 -4.44
N ASP A 177 2.02 21.63 -3.28
CA ASP A 177 2.08 22.36 -2.02
C ASP A 177 2.72 21.45 -0.95
N PRO A 178 4.05 21.51 -0.76
CA PRO A 178 4.77 20.59 0.13
C PRO A 178 4.41 20.82 1.60
N LEU A 179 4.31 19.72 2.35
CA LEU A 179 4.14 19.77 3.81
C LEU A 179 5.29 20.53 4.48
N VAL A 180 4.91 21.47 5.35
CA VAL A 180 5.87 22.17 6.20
C VAL A 180 6.24 21.29 7.39
N ILE A 181 7.54 21.06 7.58
CA ILE A 181 8.10 20.39 8.74
C ILE A 181 8.41 21.49 9.79
N GLU A 182 7.73 21.42 10.90
CA GLU A 182 7.83 22.44 11.97
C GLU A 182 8.85 22.07 13.04
N THR A 183 9.10 20.78 13.20
CA THR A 183 10.02 20.23 14.21
C THR A 183 11.48 20.45 13.78
N ASP A 184 12.29 20.89 14.75
CA ASP A 184 13.71 21.16 14.52
C ASP A 184 14.45 19.95 13.91
N LYS A 185 15.15 20.19 12.82
CA LYS A 185 15.86 19.14 12.08
C LYS A 185 16.97 18.49 12.93
N ALA A 186 17.71 19.28 13.73
CA ALA A 186 18.79 18.73 14.55
C ALA A 186 18.24 17.81 15.64
N TYR A 187 17.06 18.13 16.17
CA TYR A 187 16.38 17.23 17.09
C TYR A 187 16.00 15.92 16.39
N MET A 188 15.36 15.97 15.21
CA MET A 188 14.97 14.77 14.48
C MET A 188 16.17 13.92 14.07
N ASP A 189 17.26 14.53 13.63
CA ASP A 189 18.53 13.85 13.32
C ASP A 189 19.12 13.19 14.58
N SER A 190 18.97 13.81 15.76
CA SER A 190 19.44 13.24 17.02
C SER A 190 18.64 12.05 17.50
N VAL A 191 17.37 11.98 17.11
CA VAL A 191 16.48 10.83 17.38
C VAL A 191 16.76 9.69 16.40
N LEU A 192 16.84 9.99 15.11
CA LEU A 192 17.01 9.02 14.01
C LEU A 192 18.48 9.02 13.54
N TYR A 193 19.38 8.65 14.42
CA TYR A 193 20.83 8.74 14.18
C TYR A 193 21.46 7.47 13.59
N ALA A 194 20.73 6.35 13.54
CA ALA A 194 21.26 5.09 13.04
C ALA A 194 21.35 5.10 11.50
N ASP A 195 22.29 4.32 10.96
CA ASP A 195 22.41 4.10 9.50
C ASP A 195 21.67 2.83 9.04
N ASP A 196 20.93 2.21 9.96
CA ASP A 196 20.15 0.98 9.72
C ASP A 196 18.65 1.25 9.89
N PHE A 197 17.88 0.83 8.91
CA PHE A 197 16.41 1.00 8.90
C PHE A 197 15.75 0.42 10.16
N ASN A 198 16.13 -0.77 10.59
CA ASN A 198 15.45 -1.44 11.72
C ASN A 198 15.79 -0.76 13.05
N GLU A 199 16.99 -0.22 13.18
CA GLU A 199 17.40 0.54 14.38
C GLU A 199 16.66 1.88 14.42
N ASP A 200 16.68 2.65 13.34
CA ASP A 200 15.91 3.91 13.25
C ASP A 200 14.40 3.68 13.41
N TYR A 201 13.86 2.60 12.87
CA TYR A 201 12.46 2.26 13.05
C TYR A 201 12.09 2.00 14.53
N LYS A 202 12.98 1.37 15.31
CA LYS A 202 12.77 1.20 16.75
C LYS A 202 12.83 2.53 17.49
N LEU A 203 13.77 3.40 17.12
CA LEU A 203 13.90 4.73 17.68
C LEU A 203 12.67 5.59 17.36
N LEU A 204 12.22 5.59 16.11
CA LEU A 204 11.00 6.26 15.68
C LEU A 204 9.79 5.82 16.51
N ASN A 205 9.56 4.49 16.63
CA ASN A 205 8.44 3.96 17.42
C ASN A 205 8.50 4.38 18.89
N ALA A 206 9.69 4.36 19.48
CA ALA A 206 9.88 4.76 20.87
C ALA A 206 9.56 6.26 21.05
N GLU A 207 10.02 7.10 20.14
CA GLU A 207 9.82 8.54 20.22
C GLU A 207 8.38 8.94 19.96
N VAL A 208 7.75 8.41 18.90
CA VAL A 208 6.33 8.64 18.58
C VAL A 208 5.43 8.28 19.77
N ARG A 209 5.72 7.20 20.47
CA ARG A 209 4.96 6.80 21.69
C ARG A 209 5.11 7.76 22.85
N LYS A 210 6.23 8.46 23.00
CA LYS A 210 6.39 9.51 24.01
C LYS A 210 5.44 10.68 23.79
N HIS A 211 5.04 10.91 22.54
CA HIS A 211 4.02 11.91 22.19
C HIS A 211 2.57 11.41 22.41
N GLY A 212 2.37 10.24 23.01
CA GLY A 212 1.05 9.68 23.32
C GLY A 212 0.31 9.07 22.13
N VAL A 213 0.97 8.91 20.99
CA VAL A 213 0.38 8.36 19.76
C VAL A 213 1.16 7.14 19.27
N ASN A 214 0.64 6.44 18.26
CA ASN A 214 1.35 5.38 17.56
C ASN A 214 1.47 5.76 16.09
N ILE A 215 2.46 5.19 15.38
CA ILE A 215 2.52 5.29 13.92
C ILE A 215 1.20 4.73 13.36
N PRO A 216 0.51 5.46 12.47
CA PRO A 216 -0.75 4.99 11.90
C PRO A 216 -0.58 3.61 11.25
N PRO A 217 -1.54 2.67 11.44
CA PRO A 217 -1.37 1.27 11.02
C PRO A 217 -1.05 1.10 9.53
N LEU A 218 -1.68 1.87 8.64
CA LEU A 218 -1.40 1.82 7.20
C LEU A 218 -0.01 2.35 6.88
N VAL A 219 0.40 3.48 7.46
CA VAL A 219 1.76 4.04 7.29
C VAL A 219 2.80 3.02 7.73
N ASN A 220 2.59 2.40 8.90
CA ASN A 220 3.45 1.35 9.42
C ASN A 220 3.54 0.12 8.48
N SER A 221 2.42 -0.27 7.91
CA SER A 221 2.35 -1.40 6.98
C SER A 221 3.13 -1.11 5.70
N TYR A 222 2.99 0.07 5.11
CA TYR A 222 3.71 0.48 3.91
C TYR A 222 5.23 0.54 4.14
N MET A 223 5.70 1.16 5.24
CA MET A 223 7.13 1.22 5.58
C MET A 223 7.77 -0.16 5.70
N SER A 224 7.01 -1.17 6.11
CA SER A 224 7.48 -2.55 6.27
C SER A 224 7.28 -3.45 5.06
N LEU A 225 6.74 -2.92 3.95
CA LEU A 225 6.37 -3.72 2.79
C LEU A 225 7.54 -3.99 1.85
N SER A 226 8.31 -2.96 1.53
CA SER A 226 9.44 -3.03 0.60
C SER A 226 10.61 -2.16 1.06
N PRO A 227 11.84 -2.64 0.95
CA PRO A 227 13.03 -1.85 1.31
C PRO A 227 13.36 -0.78 0.25
N THR A 228 12.72 -0.82 -0.90
CA THR A 228 12.96 0.05 -2.06
C THR A 228 11.72 0.90 -2.37
N MET A 229 10.78 1.01 -1.44
CA MET A 229 9.68 1.95 -1.55
C MET A 229 10.24 3.34 -1.89
N LYS A 230 9.60 4.05 -2.82
CA LYS A 230 9.93 5.46 -3.09
C LYS A 230 8.92 6.34 -2.39
N MET A 231 9.41 7.37 -1.71
CA MET A 231 8.61 8.42 -1.08
C MET A 231 8.83 9.72 -1.84
N PHE A 232 7.75 10.34 -2.28
CA PHE A 232 7.77 11.51 -3.16
C PHE A 232 7.51 12.83 -2.43
N GLY A 233 7.36 12.79 -1.13
CA GLY A 233 6.96 13.93 -0.32
C GLY A 233 5.47 13.93 0.00
N GLY A 234 5.09 14.86 0.86
CA GLY A 234 3.71 15.05 1.28
C GLY A 234 3.19 16.43 0.91
N GLY A 235 1.87 16.54 0.79
CA GLY A 235 1.13 17.77 0.58
C GLY A 235 -0.17 17.79 1.38
N ILE A 236 -0.84 18.94 1.42
CA ILE A 236 -2.14 19.10 2.08
C ILE A 236 -3.24 18.86 1.06
N ASN A 237 -4.19 18.01 1.42
CA ASN A 237 -5.39 17.78 0.61
C ASN A 237 -6.55 18.65 1.13
N HIS A 238 -6.69 19.83 0.53
CA HIS A 238 -7.75 20.78 0.88
C HIS A 238 -9.16 20.28 0.56
N GLU A 239 -9.27 19.29 -0.34
CA GLU A 239 -10.56 18.69 -0.72
C GLU A 239 -10.97 17.55 0.21
N PHE A 240 -10.07 17.13 1.11
CA PHE A 240 -10.30 16.01 2.02
C PHE A 240 -9.88 16.37 3.46
N SER A 241 -10.64 17.26 4.10
CA SER A 241 -10.47 17.65 5.52
C SER A 241 -9.07 18.12 5.88
N GLU A 242 -8.38 18.84 4.98
CA GLU A 242 -6.99 19.30 5.18
C GLU A 242 -6.02 18.15 5.52
N ALA A 243 -6.33 16.94 5.06
CA ALA A 243 -5.51 15.78 5.35
C ALA A 243 -4.11 15.91 4.74
N GLU A 244 -3.11 15.49 5.51
CA GLU A 244 -1.73 15.48 5.07
C GLU A 244 -1.43 14.15 4.38
N GLU A 245 -1.19 14.19 3.08
CA GLU A 245 -1.03 13.00 2.26
C GLU A 245 0.38 12.88 1.72
N THR A 246 1.03 11.77 2.01
CA THR A 246 2.38 11.44 1.53
C THR A 246 2.30 10.43 0.40
N CYS A 247 2.84 10.79 -0.76
CA CYS A 247 2.80 9.95 -1.95
C CYS A 247 3.93 8.94 -1.98
N ILE A 248 3.62 7.69 -2.35
CA ILE A 248 4.57 6.57 -2.38
C ILE A 248 4.40 5.70 -3.62
N LEU A 249 5.48 4.97 -3.98
CA LEU A 249 5.47 3.93 -4.99
C LEU A 249 6.17 2.68 -4.47
N ILE A 250 5.56 1.53 -4.72
CA ILE A 250 6.07 0.22 -4.31
C ILE A 250 6.24 -0.66 -5.53
N THR A 251 7.43 -1.22 -5.72
CA THR A 251 7.73 -2.19 -6.78
C THR A 251 7.34 -3.60 -6.34
N PHE A 252 6.52 -4.31 -7.13
CA PHE A 252 6.00 -5.64 -6.76
C PHE A 252 7.11 -6.65 -6.50
N ASP A 253 8.11 -6.69 -7.38
CA ASP A 253 9.22 -7.65 -7.29
C ASP A 253 10.12 -7.42 -6.07
N GLU A 254 10.07 -6.22 -5.49
CA GLU A 254 10.91 -5.79 -4.38
C GLU A 254 10.19 -5.82 -3.02
N ILE A 255 8.92 -6.23 -3.01
CA ILE A 255 8.19 -6.51 -1.77
C ILE A 255 8.90 -7.66 -1.03
N HIS A 256 9.00 -7.54 0.31
CA HIS A 256 9.61 -8.57 1.14
C HIS A 256 8.99 -9.95 0.91
N GLU A 257 9.83 -10.97 0.71
CA GLU A 257 9.40 -12.33 0.37
C GLU A 257 8.36 -12.89 1.35
N ALA A 258 8.54 -12.65 2.65
CA ALA A 258 7.59 -13.10 3.67
C ALA A 258 6.20 -12.47 3.50
N LYS A 259 6.11 -11.27 2.92
CA LYS A 259 4.83 -10.61 2.61
C LYS A 259 4.22 -11.19 1.34
N LYS A 260 5.03 -11.44 0.31
CA LYS A 260 4.57 -12.12 -0.91
C LYS A 260 4.04 -13.52 -0.61
N GLU A 261 4.80 -14.32 0.14
CA GLU A 261 4.38 -15.67 0.54
C GLU A 261 3.05 -15.64 1.29
N ARG A 262 2.83 -14.66 2.16
CA ARG A 262 1.61 -14.55 2.94
C ARG A 262 0.40 -14.17 2.08
N HIS A 263 0.51 -13.17 1.23
CA HIS A 263 -0.63 -12.54 0.55
C HIS A 263 -0.82 -12.99 -0.91
N ILE A 264 0.18 -13.61 -1.52
CA ILE A 264 0.14 -14.06 -2.92
C ILE A 264 -0.04 -15.57 -3.01
N ASP A 265 0.71 -16.34 -2.22
CA ASP A 265 0.66 -17.80 -2.31
C ASP A 265 -0.69 -18.35 -1.85
N SER A 266 -1.30 -17.76 -0.81
CA SER A 266 -2.65 -18.10 -0.35
C SER A 266 -3.70 -17.95 -1.45
N PHE A 267 -3.64 -16.85 -2.20
CA PHE A 267 -4.56 -16.57 -3.31
C PHE A 267 -4.37 -17.56 -4.48
N ILE A 268 -3.12 -17.90 -4.81
CA ILE A 268 -2.83 -18.90 -5.85
C ILE A 268 -3.37 -20.26 -5.44
N ASP A 269 -3.15 -20.69 -4.20
CA ASP A 269 -3.63 -21.98 -3.69
C ASP A 269 -5.16 -22.05 -3.67
N GLU A 270 -5.84 -20.96 -3.33
CA GLU A 270 -7.30 -20.87 -3.38
C GLU A 270 -7.83 -20.95 -4.81
N LYS A 271 -7.29 -20.16 -5.75
CA LYS A 271 -7.69 -20.23 -7.17
C LYS A 271 -7.45 -21.61 -7.78
N VAL A 272 -6.31 -22.23 -7.50
CA VAL A 272 -6.02 -23.60 -7.93
C VAL A 272 -7.03 -24.58 -7.31
N GLY A 273 -7.40 -24.39 -6.05
CA GLY A 273 -8.44 -25.19 -5.38
C GLY A 273 -9.82 -25.05 -6.01
N LEU A 274 -10.22 -23.82 -6.33
CA LEU A 274 -11.49 -23.53 -7.02
C LEU A 274 -11.51 -24.08 -8.45
N MET A 275 -10.42 -23.94 -9.21
CA MET A 275 -10.27 -24.52 -10.54
C MET A 275 -10.35 -26.05 -10.52
N LYS A 276 -9.72 -26.70 -9.55
CA LYS A 276 -9.82 -28.16 -9.36
C LYS A 276 -11.25 -28.63 -9.09
N LYS A 277 -12.03 -27.88 -8.30
CA LYS A 277 -13.44 -28.18 -8.03
C LYS A 277 -14.33 -27.96 -9.24
N ARG A 278 -14.09 -26.92 -10.03
CA ARG A 278 -14.95 -26.52 -11.16
C ARG A 278 -14.62 -27.21 -12.48
N PHE A 279 -13.34 -27.55 -12.69
CA PHE A 279 -12.83 -28.14 -13.94
C PHE A 279 -11.78 -29.22 -13.64
N PRO A 280 -12.17 -30.37 -13.03
CA PRO A 280 -11.21 -31.38 -12.60
C PRO A 280 -10.36 -31.94 -13.75
N LEU A 281 -10.95 -32.25 -14.91
CA LEU A 281 -10.25 -32.77 -16.09
C LEU A 281 -9.32 -31.73 -16.76
N PHE A 282 -9.69 -30.45 -16.71
CA PHE A 282 -8.86 -29.37 -17.26
C PHE A 282 -7.59 -29.15 -16.41
N VAL A 283 -7.73 -29.27 -15.10
CA VAL A 283 -6.59 -29.13 -14.16
C VAL A 283 -5.69 -30.36 -14.18
N GLU A 284 -6.23 -31.57 -14.43
CA GLU A 284 -5.39 -32.76 -14.65
C GLU A 284 -4.50 -32.62 -15.88
N ASN A 285 -5.03 -32.05 -16.98
CA ASN A 285 -4.28 -31.83 -18.22
C ASN A 285 -3.32 -30.61 -18.17
N MET A 286 -3.67 -29.54 -17.44
CA MET A 286 -2.76 -28.43 -17.12
C MET A 286 -1.79 -28.77 -15.99
N GLY A 287 -2.11 -29.79 -15.20
CA GLY A 287 -1.49 -30.10 -13.92
C GLY A 287 0.01 -30.38 -13.98
N GLU A 288 0.53 -30.87 -15.10
CA GLU A 288 1.97 -31.11 -15.21
C GLU A 288 2.76 -29.83 -15.50
N ASN A 289 2.25 -28.94 -16.34
CA ASN A 289 2.91 -27.65 -16.61
C ASN A 289 2.78 -26.68 -15.43
N LEU A 290 1.61 -26.60 -14.79
CA LEU A 290 1.41 -25.74 -13.64
C LEU A 290 2.11 -26.26 -12.38
N LYS A 291 2.10 -27.59 -12.15
CA LYS A 291 2.91 -28.23 -11.10
C LYS A 291 4.40 -28.04 -11.34
N GLY A 292 4.86 -28.12 -12.59
CA GLY A 292 6.23 -27.83 -12.97
C GLY A 292 6.62 -26.36 -12.70
N MET A 293 5.77 -25.40 -13.02
CA MET A 293 6.00 -23.99 -12.73
C MET A 293 6.00 -23.69 -11.23
N ILE A 294 5.03 -24.24 -10.49
CA ILE A 294 4.93 -24.07 -9.02
C ILE A 294 6.11 -24.78 -8.32
N ALA A 295 6.46 -26.01 -8.75
CA ALA A 295 7.61 -26.73 -8.22
C ALA A 295 8.93 -25.99 -8.50
N HIS A 296 9.12 -25.48 -9.70
CA HIS A 296 10.29 -24.69 -10.07
C HIS A 296 10.39 -23.38 -9.27
N LYS A 297 9.27 -22.69 -9.06
CA LYS A 297 9.22 -21.48 -8.23
C LYS A 297 9.48 -21.80 -6.74
N ARG A 298 8.96 -22.93 -6.22
CA ARG A 298 9.25 -23.41 -4.86
C ARG A 298 10.73 -23.80 -4.69
N GLU A 299 11.34 -24.44 -5.67
CA GLU A 299 12.77 -24.74 -5.66
C GLU A 299 13.63 -23.48 -5.68
N GLN A 300 13.28 -22.48 -6.49
CA GLN A 300 13.97 -21.18 -6.50
C GLN A 300 13.87 -20.47 -5.14
N VAL A 301 12.70 -20.49 -4.51
CA VAL A 301 12.49 -19.92 -3.18
C VAL A 301 13.29 -20.66 -2.11
N GLN A 302 13.28 -22.01 -2.15
CA GLN A 302 14.08 -22.83 -1.22
C GLN A 302 15.58 -22.63 -1.41
N ALA A 303 16.06 -22.54 -2.65
CA ALA A 303 17.46 -22.25 -2.97
C ALA A 303 17.89 -20.87 -2.44
N ARG A 304 17.06 -19.83 -2.61
CA ARG A 304 17.28 -18.49 -2.06
C ARG A 304 17.27 -18.49 -0.53
N ARG A 305 16.36 -19.26 0.11
CA ARG A 305 16.35 -19.44 1.59
C ARG A 305 17.63 -20.09 2.09
N ALA A 306 18.09 -21.14 1.44
CA ALA A 306 19.33 -21.84 1.79
C ALA A 306 20.55 -20.93 1.66
N ASP A 307 20.63 -20.12 0.61
CA ASP A 307 21.70 -19.13 0.41
C ASP A 307 21.69 -18.04 1.48
N ARG A 308 20.51 -17.50 1.85
CA ARG A 308 20.36 -16.53 2.96
C ARG A 308 20.82 -17.13 4.31
N VAL A 309 20.44 -18.37 4.60
CA VAL A 309 20.87 -19.06 5.83
C VAL A 309 22.40 -19.25 5.83
N ARG A 310 22.97 -19.62 4.68
CA ARG A 310 24.44 -19.73 4.49
C ARG A 310 25.15 -18.38 4.74
N LYS A 311 24.64 -17.29 4.11
CA LYS A 311 25.20 -15.94 4.29
C LYS A 311 25.07 -15.45 5.74
N ARG A 312 23.95 -15.73 6.42
CA ARG A 312 23.78 -15.42 7.86
C ARG A 312 24.75 -16.19 8.75
N LYS A 313 24.96 -17.49 8.49
CA LYS A 313 25.93 -18.32 9.22
C LYS A 313 27.36 -17.83 9.00
N ALA A 314 27.74 -17.48 7.76
CA ALA A 314 29.05 -16.94 7.44
C ALA A 314 29.32 -15.60 8.16
N ARG A 315 28.35 -14.65 8.12
CA ARG A 315 28.44 -13.37 8.84
C ARG A 315 28.55 -13.54 10.36
N ARG A 316 27.85 -14.53 10.96
CA ARG A 316 27.98 -14.83 12.39
C ARG A 316 29.33 -15.46 12.74
N ALA A 317 29.91 -16.29 11.86
CA ALA A 317 31.24 -16.85 12.06
C ALA A 317 32.34 -15.77 12.03
N THR A 318 32.26 -14.82 11.07
CA THR A 318 33.20 -13.70 10.96
C THR A 318 33.10 -12.72 12.15
N ARG A 319 31.90 -12.55 12.72
CA ARG A 319 31.71 -11.72 13.93
C ARG A 319 32.21 -12.37 15.23
N LYS A 320 32.40 -13.67 15.27
CA LYS A 320 32.97 -14.39 16.44
C LYS A 320 34.48 -14.47 16.41
N GLN A 321 35.12 -14.12 15.29
CA GLN A 321 36.59 -14.11 15.12
C GLN A 321 37.20 -12.68 15.23
N LYS A 322 36.36 -11.68 15.39
CA LYS A 322 36.74 -10.32 15.81
C LYS A 322 36.36 -10.09 17.28
#